data_fb95772c783a188d3d9995885352b37c
#
_entry.id   fb95772c783a188d3d9995885352b37c
#
_cell.length_a   1.000
_cell.length_b   1.000
_cell.length_c   1.000
_cell.angle_alpha   90.00
_cell.angle_beta   90.00
_cell.angle_gamma   90.00
#
_symmetry.space_group_name_H-M   'P 1'
#
loop_
_entity.id
_entity.type
_entity.pdbx_description
1 polymer ?
#
loop_
_entity_poly.entity_id
_entity_poly.type
_entity_poly.pdbx_seq_one_letter_code
_entity_poly.pdbx_strand_id
1 'polypeptide(L)'
;MSITIKLIFIVFITVLVNQVKADEVKKMGTHKDWETYVMNNEKGKVCFTQSKPVLQSPKTNSREARLFVSFRPGENITNEISITAGYDFNKKNIVTVVSGKNKYKFDLMQDRFAWMTSKKLEKKMIKTMKKGSRIMVTGHNQNGSQTKDHYSLLGFTKAYNASKANCS
;
A
#
# COMPACT_ATOMS: atom_id res chain seq x y z
N MET A 1 38.27 -67.21 -5.60
CA MET A 1 37.88 -66.22 -4.55
C MET A 1 37.81 -64.84 -5.23
N SER A 2 36.61 -64.46 -5.66
CA SER A 2 36.37 -63.24 -6.49
C SER A 2 35.75 -62.19 -5.63
N ILE A 3 36.46 -61.08 -5.47
CA ILE A 3 36.02 -59.89 -4.68
C ILE A 3 35.36 -58.96 -5.67
N THR A 4 34.03 -58.87 -5.63
CA THR A 4 33.24 -57.89 -6.39
C THR A 4 33.24 -56.56 -5.65
N ILE A 5 33.92 -55.56 -6.19
CA ILE A 5 33.89 -54.18 -5.72
C ILE A 5 32.59 -53.53 -6.20
N LYS A 6 31.68 -53.26 -5.24
CA LYS A 6 30.49 -52.45 -5.52
C LYS A 6 30.87 -50.97 -5.51
N LEU A 7 30.89 -50.33 -6.68
CA LEU A 7 31.00 -48.90 -6.84
C LEU A 7 29.67 -48.27 -6.40
N ILE A 8 29.66 -47.58 -5.27
CA ILE A 8 28.53 -46.73 -4.82
C ILE A 8 28.69 -45.37 -5.50
N PHE A 9 27.84 -45.12 -6.50
CA PHE A 9 27.73 -43.78 -7.13
C PHE A 9 26.87 -42.89 -6.24
N ILE A 10 27.53 -42.02 -5.44
CA ILE A 10 26.84 -41.00 -4.67
C ILE A 10 26.55 -39.83 -5.62
N VAL A 11 25.29 -39.75 -6.09
CA VAL A 11 24.80 -38.62 -6.86
C VAL A 11 24.59 -37.46 -5.88
N PHE A 12 25.49 -36.48 -5.89
CA PHE A 12 25.35 -35.23 -5.15
C PHE A 12 24.34 -34.38 -5.89
N ILE A 13 23.07 -34.42 -5.47
CA ILE A 13 22.02 -33.50 -5.94
C ILE A 13 22.28 -32.17 -5.27
N THR A 14 22.95 -31.25 -5.95
CA THR A 14 23.06 -29.83 -5.54
C THR A 14 21.71 -29.17 -5.74
N VAL A 15 20.94 -29.07 -4.67
CA VAL A 15 19.72 -28.25 -4.65
C VAL A 15 20.15 -26.78 -4.73
N LEU A 16 20.01 -26.19 -5.92
CA LEU A 16 20.13 -24.75 -6.10
C LEU A 16 18.97 -24.07 -5.38
N VAL A 17 19.17 -23.70 -4.14
CA VAL A 17 18.24 -22.88 -3.40
C VAL A 17 18.32 -21.48 -4.00
N ASN A 18 17.40 -21.15 -4.91
CA ASN A 18 17.19 -19.77 -5.32
C ASN A 18 16.73 -18.99 -4.09
N GLN A 19 17.61 -18.21 -3.53
CA GLN A 19 17.25 -17.26 -2.47
C GLN A 19 16.34 -16.21 -3.09
N VAL A 20 15.04 -16.31 -2.82
CA VAL A 20 14.09 -15.24 -3.08
C VAL A 20 14.50 -14.08 -2.17
N LYS A 21 15.15 -13.08 -2.76
CA LYS A 21 15.51 -11.86 -2.06
C LYS A 21 14.21 -11.12 -1.76
N ALA A 22 13.76 -11.17 -0.51
CA ALA A 22 12.64 -10.36 -0.08
C ALA A 22 12.99 -8.88 -0.31
N ASP A 23 12.11 -8.15 -0.99
CA ASP A 23 12.28 -6.72 -1.23
C ASP A 23 12.38 -5.98 0.10
N GLU A 24 13.54 -5.41 0.38
CA GLU A 24 13.77 -4.69 1.64
C GLU A 24 13.05 -3.34 1.60
N VAL A 25 12.02 -3.18 2.42
CA VAL A 25 11.29 -1.92 2.58
C VAL A 25 12.01 -1.05 3.59
N LYS A 26 12.61 0.04 3.12
CA LYS A 26 13.36 0.99 3.95
C LYS A 26 12.52 2.20 4.31
N LYS A 27 12.34 2.47 5.61
CA LYS A 27 11.72 3.71 6.09
C LYS A 27 12.69 4.87 5.92
N MET A 28 12.26 5.92 5.22
CA MET A 28 13.05 7.11 4.91
C MET A 28 12.79 8.27 5.87
N GLY A 29 11.64 8.27 6.53
CA GLY A 29 11.32 9.31 7.51
C GLY A 29 9.89 9.29 8.01
N THR A 30 9.67 10.10 9.07
CA THR A 30 8.35 10.34 9.66
C THR A 30 8.06 11.83 9.61
N HIS A 31 6.86 12.19 9.16
CA HIS A 31 6.38 13.57 9.00
C HIS A 31 5.02 13.71 9.70
N LYS A 32 5.05 13.87 11.02
CA LYS A 32 3.85 13.86 11.87
C LYS A 32 3.10 12.52 11.72
N ASP A 33 1.88 12.54 11.17
CA ASP A 33 1.02 11.36 11.02
C ASP A 33 1.28 10.55 9.73
N TRP A 34 2.36 10.90 9.00
CA TRP A 34 2.76 10.26 7.74
C TRP A 34 4.18 9.73 7.77
N GLU A 35 4.39 8.60 7.15
CA GLU A 35 5.70 7.94 7.02
C GLU A 35 6.07 7.77 5.55
N THR A 36 7.35 7.87 5.22
CA THR A 36 7.88 7.67 3.87
C THR A 36 8.76 6.44 3.80
N TYR A 37 8.63 5.70 2.69
CA TYR A 37 9.33 4.45 2.45
C TYR A 37 9.86 4.37 1.03
N VAL A 38 10.92 3.59 0.86
CA VAL A 38 11.50 3.18 -0.42
C VAL A 38 11.72 1.68 -0.41
N MET A 39 11.40 1.04 -1.51
CA MET A 39 11.77 -0.35 -1.80
C MET A 39 12.19 -0.48 -3.26
N ASN A 40 12.86 -1.56 -3.61
CA ASN A 40 13.14 -1.93 -4.99
C ASN A 40 12.48 -3.28 -5.26
N ASN A 41 11.81 -3.39 -6.38
CA ASN A 41 11.27 -4.65 -6.88
C ASN A 41 11.83 -4.92 -8.29
N GLU A 42 11.41 -6.00 -8.92
CA GLU A 42 11.85 -6.39 -10.27
C GLU A 42 11.60 -5.30 -11.34
N LYS A 43 10.59 -4.44 -11.13
CA LYS A 43 10.23 -3.33 -12.03
C LYS A 43 10.94 -2.02 -11.68
N GLY A 44 11.77 -2.03 -10.66
CA GLY A 44 12.56 -0.89 -10.22
C GLY A 44 12.14 -0.29 -8.89
N LYS A 45 12.46 0.98 -8.70
CA LYS A 45 12.26 1.68 -7.43
C LYS A 45 10.79 2.03 -7.20
N VAL A 46 10.33 1.77 -5.98
CA VAL A 46 8.99 2.15 -5.48
C VAL A 46 9.16 3.05 -4.27
N CYS A 47 8.59 4.24 -4.32
CA CYS A 47 8.57 5.17 -3.19
C CYS A 47 7.13 5.43 -2.79
N PHE A 48 6.84 5.40 -1.51
CA PHE A 48 5.49 5.67 -1.06
C PHE A 48 5.47 6.38 0.28
N THR A 49 4.39 7.08 0.52
CA THR A 49 4.04 7.58 1.84
C THR A 49 2.76 6.93 2.32
N GLN A 50 2.68 6.65 3.61
CA GLN A 50 1.51 6.05 4.24
C GLN A 50 1.12 6.75 5.52
N SER A 51 -0.14 6.59 5.91
CA SER A 51 -0.66 6.97 7.21
C SER A 51 -1.57 5.88 7.77
N LYS A 52 -1.63 5.79 9.09
CA LYS A 52 -2.62 4.99 9.84
C LYS A 52 -3.80 5.89 10.20
N PRO A 53 -5.02 5.35 10.32
CA PRO A 53 -6.14 6.14 10.81
C PRO A 53 -5.93 6.55 12.27
N VAL A 54 -6.27 7.79 12.58
CA VAL A 54 -6.26 8.32 13.95
C VAL A 54 -7.53 7.93 14.74
N LEU A 55 -8.57 7.51 14.00
CA LEU A 55 -9.81 7.00 14.57
C LEU A 55 -10.41 5.96 13.63
N GLN A 56 -10.81 4.82 14.19
CA GLN A 56 -11.49 3.74 13.47
C GLN A 56 -12.88 3.49 14.07
N SER A 57 -13.87 3.24 13.21
CA SER A 57 -15.21 2.85 13.62
C SER A 57 -15.65 1.60 12.83
N PRO A 58 -16.23 0.58 13.49
CA PRO A 58 -16.38 0.44 14.94
C PRO A 58 -15.03 0.31 15.67
N LYS A 59 -14.99 0.73 16.94
CA LYS A 59 -13.77 0.69 17.77
C LYS A 59 -13.40 -0.71 18.29
N THR A 60 -14.28 -1.67 18.14
CA THR A 60 -14.19 -2.99 18.76
C THR A 60 -12.98 -3.82 18.33
N ASN A 61 -12.43 -3.56 17.13
CA ASN A 61 -11.26 -4.27 16.64
C ASN A 61 -10.32 -3.27 15.94
N SER A 62 -9.08 -3.15 16.46
CA SER A 62 -8.02 -2.46 15.72
C SER A 62 -7.76 -3.18 14.40
N ARG A 63 -7.88 -2.47 13.27
CA ARG A 63 -7.67 -3.00 11.93
C ARG A 63 -6.39 -2.44 11.34
N GLU A 64 -5.70 -3.25 10.55
CA GLU A 64 -4.50 -2.84 9.81
C GLU A 64 -4.85 -1.96 8.59
N ALA A 65 -5.64 -0.89 8.84
CA ALA A 65 -6.00 0.07 7.82
C ALA A 65 -4.84 1.03 7.51
N ARG A 66 -4.66 1.34 6.23
CA ARG A 66 -3.62 2.26 5.73
C ARG A 66 -4.14 3.03 4.52
N LEU A 67 -3.66 4.24 4.39
CA LEU A 67 -3.79 5.06 3.20
C LEU A 67 -2.40 5.31 2.64
N PHE A 68 -2.23 5.08 1.33
CA PHE A 68 -0.96 5.21 0.64
C PHE A 68 -1.03 6.24 -0.50
N VAL A 69 0.11 6.86 -0.78
CA VAL A 69 0.37 7.53 -2.05
C VAL A 69 1.70 7.05 -2.58
N SER A 70 1.70 6.46 -3.78
CA SER A 70 2.84 5.74 -4.35
C SER A 70 3.34 6.36 -5.64
N PHE A 71 4.64 6.18 -5.87
CA PHE A 71 5.38 6.54 -7.08
C PHE A 71 6.16 5.31 -7.54
N ARG A 72 5.95 4.89 -8.78
CA ARG A 72 6.66 3.76 -9.42
C ARG A 72 7.14 4.19 -10.80
N PRO A 73 8.32 4.84 -10.90
CA PRO A 73 8.83 5.36 -12.19
C PRO A 73 8.95 4.28 -13.27
N GLY A 74 9.42 3.09 -12.91
CA GLY A 74 9.55 1.96 -13.83
C GLY A 74 8.23 1.47 -14.44
N GLU A 75 7.09 1.83 -13.84
CA GLU A 75 5.74 1.53 -14.32
C GLU A 75 5.00 2.77 -14.84
N ASN A 76 5.66 3.91 -14.96
CA ASN A 76 5.04 5.21 -15.30
C ASN A 76 3.89 5.61 -14.37
N ILE A 77 3.97 5.19 -13.09
CA ILE A 77 2.96 5.48 -12.08
C ILE A 77 3.42 6.61 -11.19
N THR A 78 2.59 7.67 -11.15
CA THR A 78 2.79 8.82 -10.29
C THR A 78 1.48 9.14 -9.57
N ASN A 79 1.56 9.43 -8.27
CA ASN A 79 0.42 9.81 -7.44
C ASN A 79 -0.67 8.75 -7.26
N GLU A 80 -0.37 7.47 -7.44
CA GLU A 80 -1.36 6.44 -7.20
C GLU A 80 -1.78 6.44 -5.73
N ILE A 81 -3.08 6.53 -5.50
CA ILE A 81 -3.65 6.50 -4.16
C ILE A 81 -4.30 5.14 -3.95
N SER A 82 -3.90 4.45 -2.89
CA SER A 82 -4.49 3.18 -2.49
C SER A 82 -4.87 3.14 -1.02
N ILE A 83 -5.88 2.35 -0.70
CA ILE A 83 -6.42 2.21 0.64
C ILE A 83 -6.53 0.73 0.96
N THR A 84 -6.13 0.33 2.17
CA THR A 84 -6.55 -0.92 2.79
C THR A 84 -7.28 -0.62 4.09
N ALA A 85 -8.32 -1.42 4.38
CA ALA A 85 -9.08 -1.28 5.61
C ALA A 85 -8.81 -2.42 6.62
N GLY A 86 -7.80 -3.28 6.31
CA GLY A 86 -7.45 -4.43 7.13
C GLY A 86 -8.34 -5.66 6.91
N TYR A 87 -9.20 -5.62 5.88
CA TYR A 87 -10.08 -6.72 5.46
C TYR A 87 -10.28 -6.67 3.95
N ASP A 88 -10.82 -7.75 3.36
CA ASP A 88 -11.19 -7.80 1.95
C ASP A 88 -12.47 -7.00 1.71
N PHE A 89 -12.40 -6.06 0.76
CA PHE A 89 -13.52 -5.20 0.45
C PHE A 89 -14.68 -5.96 -0.23
N ASN A 90 -15.91 -5.60 0.13
CA ASN A 90 -17.10 -6.05 -0.57
C ASN A 90 -17.19 -5.34 -1.93
N LYS A 91 -17.05 -6.11 -3.01
CA LYS A 91 -17.04 -5.57 -4.39
C LYS A 91 -18.37 -4.93 -4.82
N LYS A 92 -19.46 -5.16 -4.08
CA LYS A 92 -20.76 -4.51 -4.34
C LYS A 92 -20.84 -3.08 -3.79
N ASN A 93 -19.91 -2.69 -2.90
CA ASN A 93 -19.90 -1.40 -2.20
C ASN A 93 -18.63 -0.63 -2.51
N ILE A 94 -18.78 0.48 -3.22
CA ILE A 94 -17.65 1.36 -3.55
C ILE A 94 -17.06 1.97 -2.29
N VAL A 95 -15.71 1.94 -2.16
CA VAL A 95 -15.01 2.66 -1.10
C VAL A 95 -15.06 4.15 -1.40
N THR A 96 -15.42 4.96 -0.42
CA THR A 96 -15.53 6.41 -0.59
C THR A 96 -14.65 7.17 0.39
N VAL A 97 -14.12 8.29 -0.07
CA VAL A 97 -13.30 9.22 0.74
C VAL A 97 -13.93 10.60 0.71
N VAL A 98 -14.07 11.19 1.88
CA VAL A 98 -14.60 12.55 2.07
C VAL A 98 -13.55 13.43 2.73
N SER A 99 -13.36 14.64 2.18
CA SER A 99 -12.55 15.71 2.77
C SER A 99 -13.25 17.05 2.56
N GLY A 100 -13.80 17.61 3.63
CA GLY A 100 -14.66 18.78 3.55
C GLY A 100 -15.84 18.54 2.61
N LYS A 101 -15.99 19.38 1.57
CA LYS A 101 -17.03 19.27 0.55
C LYS A 101 -16.69 18.28 -0.59
N ASN A 102 -15.46 17.76 -0.63
CA ASN A 102 -15.01 16.90 -1.70
C ASN A 102 -15.29 15.43 -1.37
N LYS A 103 -15.85 14.68 -2.32
CA LYS A 103 -16.06 13.23 -2.26
C LYS A 103 -15.36 12.55 -3.41
N TYR A 104 -14.65 11.46 -3.13
CA TYR A 104 -13.92 10.63 -4.09
C TYR A 104 -14.39 9.19 -3.98
N LYS A 105 -14.38 8.48 -5.11
CA LYS A 105 -14.74 7.07 -5.20
C LYS A 105 -13.47 6.28 -5.54
N PHE A 106 -13.29 5.16 -4.88
CA PHE A 106 -12.28 4.14 -5.17
C PHE A 106 -13.04 2.97 -5.78
N ASP A 107 -13.01 2.88 -7.08
CA ASP A 107 -13.88 2.05 -7.91
C ASP A 107 -13.22 0.76 -8.40
N LEU A 108 -11.90 0.62 -8.22
CA LEU A 108 -11.17 -0.63 -8.44
C LEU A 108 -10.84 -1.25 -7.09
N MET A 109 -11.41 -2.41 -6.82
CA MET A 109 -11.13 -3.18 -5.61
C MET A 109 -10.59 -4.55 -5.98
N GLN A 110 -9.43 -4.87 -5.42
CA GLN A 110 -8.83 -6.19 -5.53
C GLN A 110 -8.34 -6.60 -4.13
N ASP A 111 -8.88 -7.71 -3.65
CA ASP A 111 -8.58 -8.25 -2.33
C ASP A 111 -8.76 -7.20 -1.22
N ARG A 112 -7.70 -6.87 -0.53
CA ARG A 112 -7.69 -5.94 0.61
C ARG A 112 -7.46 -4.49 0.22
N PHE A 113 -7.30 -4.19 -1.07
CA PHE A 113 -6.98 -2.85 -1.54
C PHE A 113 -8.06 -2.26 -2.42
N ALA A 114 -8.18 -0.94 -2.36
CA ALA A 114 -9.02 -0.15 -3.24
C ALA A 114 -8.20 0.97 -3.88
N TRP A 115 -8.45 1.25 -5.16
CA TRP A 115 -7.78 2.29 -5.97
C TRP A 115 -8.81 3.13 -6.71
N MET A 116 -8.33 4.26 -7.22
CA MET A 116 -9.06 5.10 -8.17
C MET A 116 -8.60 4.77 -9.58
N THR A 117 -9.53 4.56 -10.52
CA THR A 117 -9.20 4.34 -11.94
C THR A 117 -8.86 5.64 -12.67
N SER A 118 -9.28 6.80 -12.15
CA SER A 118 -9.10 8.09 -12.78
C SER A 118 -7.86 8.84 -12.27
N LYS A 119 -6.80 8.88 -13.07
CA LYS A 119 -5.60 9.70 -12.80
C LYS A 119 -5.89 11.19 -12.59
N LYS A 120 -6.94 11.73 -13.23
CA LYS A 120 -7.39 13.12 -13.05
C LYS A 120 -7.94 13.34 -11.63
N LEU A 121 -8.75 12.39 -11.13
CA LEU A 121 -9.31 12.46 -9.78
C LEU A 121 -8.24 12.23 -8.71
N GLU A 122 -7.27 11.34 -8.94
CA GLU A 122 -6.12 11.20 -8.05
C GLU A 122 -5.37 12.52 -7.87
N LYS A 123 -5.00 13.18 -8.99
CA LYS A 123 -4.36 14.51 -8.94
C LYS A 123 -5.20 15.54 -8.17
N LYS A 124 -6.54 15.52 -8.35
CA LYS A 124 -7.46 16.40 -7.61
C LYS A 124 -7.46 16.05 -6.13
N MET A 125 -7.51 14.76 -5.78
CA MET A 125 -7.48 14.31 -4.38
C MET A 125 -6.17 14.70 -3.69
N ILE A 126 -5.01 14.54 -4.34
CA ILE A 126 -3.70 15.01 -3.81
C ILE A 126 -3.74 16.51 -3.49
N LYS A 127 -4.31 17.33 -4.39
CA LYS A 127 -4.46 18.78 -4.13
C LYS A 127 -5.35 19.05 -2.92
N THR A 128 -6.44 18.30 -2.76
CA THR A 128 -7.33 18.38 -1.60
C THR A 128 -6.62 17.96 -0.32
N MET A 129 -5.88 16.86 -0.34
CA MET A 129 -5.11 16.37 0.81
C MET A 129 -4.04 17.37 1.27
N LYS A 130 -3.36 18.05 0.34
CA LYS A 130 -2.35 19.08 0.67
C LYS A 130 -2.92 20.31 1.37
N LYS A 131 -4.22 20.59 1.20
CA LYS A 131 -4.91 21.76 1.76
C LYS A 131 -5.82 21.42 2.94
N GLY A 132 -6.16 20.14 3.10
CA GLY A 132 -7.08 19.66 4.13
C GLY A 132 -6.39 19.36 5.45
N SER A 133 -7.19 19.15 6.49
CA SER A 133 -6.74 18.72 7.81
C SER A 133 -7.01 17.24 8.09
N ARG A 134 -8.05 16.69 7.49
CA ARG A 134 -8.47 15.28 7.66
C ARG A 134 -9.23 14.76 6.47
N ILE A 135 -9.25 13.44 6.33
CA ILE A 135 -10.15 12.71 5.44
C ILE A 135 -10.83 11.59 6.20
N MET A 136 -12.01 11.20 5.74
CA MET A 136 -12.74 10.03 6.22
C MET A 136 -12.91 9.04 5.08
N VAL A 137 -12.48 7.82 5.30
CA VAL A 137 -12.65 6.67 4.40
C VAL A 137 -13.83 5.85 4.90
N THR A 138 -14.76 5.52 4.01
CA THR A 138 -15.85 4.58 4.29
C THR A 138 -15.68 3.36 3.40
N GLY A 139 -15.58 2.19 4.01
CA GLY A 139 -15.49 0.89 3.35
C GLY A 139 -16.53 -0.08 3.89
N HIS A 140 -16.69 -1.21 3.22
CA HIS A 140 -17.55 -2.32 3.65
C HIS A 140 -16.79 -3.62 3.53
N ASN A 141 -16.85 -4.46 4.55
CA ASN A 141 -16.27 -5.81 4.51
C ASN A 141 -17.16 -6.76 3.68
N GLN A 142 -16.71 -7.99 3.46
CA GLN A 142 -17.45 -8.98 2.66
C GLN A 142 -18.86 -9.26 3.19
N ASN A 143 -19.09 -9.16 4.50
CA ASN A 143 -20.41 -9.33 5.12
C ASN A 143 -21.30 -8.09 5.00
N GLY A 144 -20.83 -7.02 4.34
CA GLY A 144 -21.57 -5.76 4.17
C GLY A 144 -21.48 -4.80 5.36
N SER A 145 -20.74 -5.15 6.42
CA SER A 145 -20.57 -4.25 7.57
C SER A 145 -19.73 -3.03 7.19
N GLN A 146 -20.24 -1.85 7.50
CA GLN A 146 -19.58 -0.58 7.20
C GLN A 146 -18.49 -0.26 8.22
N THR A 147 -17.38 0.28 7.74
CA THR A 147 -16.35 0.91 8.57
C THR A 147 -16.09 2.34 8.16
N LYS A 148 -15.64 3.16 9.10
CA LYS A 148 -15.19 4.53 8.87
C LYS A 148 -13.84 4.73 9.54
N ASP A 149 -12.86 5.15 8.74
CA ASP A 149 -11.48 5.40 9.16
C ASP A 149 -11.15 6.87 8.91
N HIS A 150 -10.75 7.57 9.95
CA HIS A 150 -10.35 8.97 9.88
C HIS A 150 -8.84 9.06 9.86
N TYR A 151 -8.31 9.75 8.86
CA TYR A 151 -6.88 10.01 8.71
C TYR A 151 -6.60 11.49 8.90
N SER A 152 -5.57 11.80 9.66
CA SER A 152 -5.00 13.13 9.74
C SER A 152 -4.20 13.44 8.47
N LEU A 153 -4.27 14.67 7.99
CA LEU A 153 -3.43 15.14 6.88
C LEU A 153 -2.24 15.97 7.37
N LEU A 154 -2.02 16.01 8.69
CA LEU A 154 -0.89 16.70 9.28
C LEU A 154 0.43 16.02 8.86
N GLY A 155 1.28 16.76 8.16
CA GLY A 155 2.54 16.23 7.61
C GLY A 155 2.43 15.64 6.20
N PHE A 156 1.23 15.46 5.64
CA PHE A 156 1.03 14.85 4.32
C PHE A 156 1.87 15.52 3.22
N THR A 157 1.81 16.86 3.09
CA THR A 157 2.53 17.56 2.03
C THR A 157 4.04 17.31 2.08
N LYS A 158 4.61 17.27 3.30
CA LYS A 158 6.05 17.00 3.49
C LYS A 158 6.41 15.56 3.13
N ALA A 159 5.61 14.61 3.59
CA ALA A 159 5.77 13.19 3.27
C ALA A 159 5.63 12.90 1.77
N TYR A 160 4.60 13.46 1.12
CA TYR A 160 4.38 13.38 -0.31
C TYR A 160 5.59 13.88 -1.12
N ASN A 161 6.11 15.08 -0.76
CA ASN A 161 7.25 15.66 -1.47
C ASN A 161 8.52 14.82 -1.25
N ALA A 162 8.74 14.30 -0.05
CA ALA A 162 9.85 13.40 0.26
C ALA A 162 9.77 12.09 -0.57
N SER A 163 8.61 11.45 -0.62
CA SER A 163 8.41 10.24 -1.44
C SER A 163 8.64 10.53 -2.93
N LYS A 164 8.10 11.64 -3.45
CA LYS A 164 8.32 12.04 -4.83
C LYS A 164 9.80 12.25 -5.14
N ALA A 165 10.53 12.98 -4.30
CA ALA A 165 11.97 13.23 -4.48
C ALA A 165 12.82 11.97 -4.43
N ASN A 166 12.44 10.97 -3.62
CA ASN A 166 13.14 9.70 -3.56
C ASN A 166 12.96 8.85 -4.85
N CYS A 167 11.94 9.13 -5.65
CA CYS A 167 11.63 8.43 -6.91
C CYS A 167 11.75 9.30 -8.17
N SER A 168 12.39 10.47 -8.05
CA SER A 168 12.73 11.35 -9.17
C SER A 168 14.07 10.98 -9.75
#